data_dc53385c1618c9dc6d093cb22033061d
#
_entry.id   dc53385c1618c9dc6d093cb22033061d
#
_cell.length_a   1.000
_cell.length_b   1.000
_cell.length_c   1.000
_cell.angle_alpha   90.00
_cell.angle_beta   90.00
_cell.angle_gamma   90.00
#
_symmetry.space_group_name_H-M   'P 1'
#
loop_
_entity.id
_entity.type
_entity.pdbx_description
1 polymer ?
#
loop_
_entity_poly.entity_id
_entity_poly.type
_entity_poly.pdbx_seq_one_letter_code
_entity_poly.pdbx_strand_id
1 'polypeptide(L)'
;QEPVAESGLGEDGHPARGGFLPPADNRNRMWAGGRVEFLRPLEAGGEARRVSTIKHIEEKQGRTGALLFVTVQHDYLQDSRLAIREEQDIVYREPTPPKTSSGEPMVAGGWREAVTPTPTLLFRYSAVTFNGHRIHYDWPYVTETEGYAGLVVHGPLIATLNLRAFCRANPDARLRRFAYRGLRPLIAPQPFEVGGRIVAPGKAELWAGDHNGLAQKAEVEFD
;
A
#
# COMPACT_ATOMS: atom_id res chain seq x y z
N GLN A 1 -0.84 5.32 10.20
CA GLN A 1 0.04 6.46 10.53
C GLN A 1 -0.22 6.91 11.95
N GLU A 2 0.66 7.75 12.52
CA GLU A 2 0.42 8.37 13.82
C GLU A 2 -0.41 9.64 13.63
N PRO A 3 -1.39 9.89 14.51
CA PRO A 3 -2.11 11.15 14.48
C PRO A 3 -1.16 12.29 14.84
N VAL A 4 -1.18 13.35 14.06
CA VAL A 4 -0.47 14.60 14.34
C VAL A 4 -1.48 15.77 14.33
N ALA A 5 -1.15 16.86 15.01
CA ALA A 5 -1.96 18.07 14.95
C ALA A 5 -2.00 18.61 13.50
N GLU A 6 -3.06 19.31 13.13
CA GLU A 6 -3.23 19.86 11.78
C GLU A 6 -2.04 20.75 11.38
N SER A 7 -1.50 21.53 12.31
CA SER A 7 -0.30 22.36 12.10
C SER A 7 0.97 21.56 11.81
N GLY A 8 0.96 20.26 12.03
CA GLY A 8 2.06 19.33 11.75
C GLY A 8 1.90 18.57 10.43
N LEU A 9 0.88 18.92 9.61
CA LEU A 9 0.67 18.31 8.30
C LEU A 9 1.36 19.12 7.19
N GLY A 10 1.86 18.41 6.19
CA GLY A 10 2.32 19.00 4.93
C GLY A 10 1.16 19.27 3.97
N GLU A 11 1.43 19.93 2.85
CA GLU A 11 0.43 20.25 1.81
C GLU A 11 -0.27 19.01 1.26
N ASP A 12 0.41 17.89 1.21
CA ASP A 12 -0.11 16.59 0.75
C ASP A 12 -1.03 15.90 1.77
N GLY A 13 -1.18 16.48 2.98
CA GLY A 13 -2.00 15.95 4.07
C GLY A 13 -1.32 14.85 4.90
N HIS A 14 -0.07 14.52 4.63
CA HIS A 14 0.73 13.67 5.50
C HIS A 14 1.43 14.48 6.61
N PRO A 15 1.93 13.83 7.68
CA PRO A 15 2.85 14.48 8.60
C PRO A 15 3.99 15.17 7.84
N ALA A 16 4.32 16.40 8.27
CA ALA A 16 5.37 17.19 7.69
C ALA A 16 6.69 16.41 7.65
N ARG A 17 7.50 16.67 6.64
CA ARG A 17 8.76 15.97 6.40
C ARG A 17 9.87 16.51 7.31
N GLY A 18 10.98 15.76 7.43
CA GLY A 18 12.14 16.15 8.21
C GLY A 18 12.09 15.76 9.68
N GLY A 19 10.99 15.10 10.12
CA GLY A 19 10.90 14.45 11.42
C GLY A 19 11.45 13.02 11.35
N PHE A 20 10.54 12.01 11.45
CA PHE A 20 10.94 10.61 11.35
C PHE A 20 11.40 10.23 9.93
N LEU A 21 10.69 10.69 8.89
CA LEU A 21 11.07 10.45 7.49
C LEU A 21 12.00 11.56 6.97
N PRO A 22 12.86 11.27 5.95
CA PRO A 22 13.75 12.27 5.36
C PRO A 22 12.99 13.50 4.82
N PRO A 23 13.63 14.68 4.74
CA PRO A 23 12.98 15.90 4.26
C PRO A 23 12.51 15.80 2.80
N ALA A 24 13.22 15.16 1.90
CA ALA A 24 12.83 14.89 0.51
C ALA A 24 12.01 16.03 -0.15
N ASP A 25 12.54 17.27 -0.08
CA ASP A 25 11.87 18.48 -0.54
C ASP A 25 11.54 18.43 -2.04
N ASN A 26 10.41 19.03 -2.42
CA ASN A 26 9.92 19.09 -3.81
C ASN A 26 9.74 17.72 -4.50
N ARG A 27 9.50 16.65 -3.75
CA ARG A 27 9.26 15.30 -4.28
C ARG A 27 7.90 14.77 -3.83
N ASN A 28 7.18 14.14 -4.72
CA ASN A 28 5.94 13.44 -4.39
C ASN A 28 6.25 12.13 -3.70
N ARG A 29 5.49 11.81 -2.63
CA ARG A 29 5.62 10.57 -1.87
C ARG A 29 4.67 9.52 -2.43
N MET A 30 5.19 8.31 -2.65
CA MET A 30 4.43 7.17 -3.12
C MET A 30 4.70 5.95 -2.25
N TRP A 31 3.67 5.14 -2.01
CA TRP A 31 3.81 3.81 -1.43
C TRP A 31 4.10 2.81 -2.56
N ALA A 32 5.32 2.29 -2.61
CA ALA A 32 5.75 1.41 -3.70
C ALA A 32 5.41 -0.06 -3.45
N GLY A 33 5.41 -0.49 -2.18
CA GLY A 33 5.16 -1.86 -1.80
C GLY A 33 5.44 -2.13 -0.33
N GLY A 34 5.40 -3.40 0.04
CA GLY A 34 5.72 -3.80 1.40
C GLY A 34 5.80 -5.32 1.56
N ARG A 35 6.26 -5.73 2.72
CA ARG A 35 6.38 -7.13 3.13
C ARG A 35 5.90 -7.26 4.55
N VAL A 36 5.16 -8.32 4.85
CA VAL A 36 4.65 -8.62 6.19
C VAL A 36 4.99 -10.06 6.54
N GLU A 37 5.61 -10.27 7.67
CA GLU A 37 5.86 -11.58 8.27
C GLU A 37 4.92 -11.78 9.45
N PHE A 38 4.16 -12.87 9.43
CA PHE A 38 3.22 -13.26 10.47
C PHE A 38 3.85 -14.32 11.34
N LEU A 39 4.45 -13.92 12.45
CA LEU A 39 5.17 -14.81 13.36
C LEU A 39 4.22 -15.43 14.40
N ARG A 40 3.22 -14.64 14.83
CA ARG A 40 2.19 -15.04 15.79
C ARG A 40 0.95 -14.17 15.60
N PRO A 41 -0.24 -14.66 15.95
CA PRO A 41 -1.43 -13.82 15.99
C PRO A 41 -1.28 -12.70 17.03
N LEU A 42 -1.87 -11.53 16.73
CA LEU A 42 -2.16 -10.50 17.72
C LEU A 42 -3.54 -10.79 18.32
N GLU A 43 -3.64 -10.77 19.63
CA GLU A 43 -4.88 -11.03 20.34
C GLU A 43 -5.62 -9.72 20.59
N ALA A 44 -6.91 -9.69 20.22
CA ALA A 44 -7.76 -8.52 20.46
C ALA A 44 -7.95 -8.31 21.98
N GLY A 45 -7.94 -7.03 22.41
CA GLY A 45 -8.08 -6.66 23.82
C GLY A 45 -6.76 -6.66 24.61
N GLY A 46 -5.68 -7.21 24.05
CA GLY A 46 -4.34 -7.12 24.64
C GLY A 46 -3.63 -5.84 24.21
N GLU A 47 -2.72 -5.33 25.07
CA GLU A 47 -1.83 -4.23 24.71
C GLU A 47 -0.80 -4.67 23.68
N ALA A 48 -0.63 -3.86 22.63
CA ALA A 48 0.38 -4.08 21.61
C ALA A 48 1.26 -2.83 21.44
N ARG A 49 2.54 -3.03 21.23
CA ARG A 49 3.53 -1.97 20.99
C ARG A 49 4.04 -2.06 19.55
N ARG A 50 4.02 -0.93 18.84
CA ARG A 50 4.70 -0.79 17.55
C ARG A 50 6.03 -0.06 17.73
N VAL A 51 7.10 -0.63 17.21
CA VAL A 51 8.42 -0.01 17.10
C VAL A 51 8.72 0.22 15.62
N SER A 52 8.99 1.47 15.25
CA SER A 52 9.25 1.86 13.86
C SER A 52 10.70 2.27 13.70
N THR A 53 11.38 1.75 12.69
CA THR A 53 12.79 2.02 12.39
C THR A 53 12.97 2.24 10.90
N ILE A 54 13.71 3.28 10.51
CA ILE A 54 14.18 3.41 9.14
C ILE A 54 15.29 2.38 8.92
N LYS A 55 15.01 1.37 8.12
CA LYS A 55 15.92 0.27 7.83
C LYS A 55 16.92 0.61 6.74
N HIS A 56 16.47 1.36 5.74
CA HIS A 56 17.29 1.66 4.57
C HIS A 56 16.86 2.98 3.93
N ILE A 57 17.83 3.76 3.48
CA ILE A 57 17.63 4.94 2.62
C ILE A 57 18.61 4.83 1.47
N GLU A 58 18.10 4.94 0.24
CA GLU A 58 18.90 4.86 -0.96
C GLU A 58 18.41 5.84 -2.03
N GLU A 59 19.31 6.62 -2.59
CA GLU A 59 19.01 7.45 -3.75
C GLU A 59 19.47 6.77 -5.04
N LYS A 60 18.58 6.70 -6.03
CA LYS A 60 18.84 6.10 -7.34
C LYS A 60 18.50 7.06 -8.45
N GLN A 61 19.31 7.09 -9.49
CA GLN A 61 18.98 7.80 -10.71
C GLN A 61 18.04 6.93 -11.57
N GLY A 62 16.77 7.35 -11.67
CA GLY A 62 15.78 6.73 -12.54
C GLY A 62 15.75 7.37 -13.93
N ARG A 63 14.96 6.81 -14.84
CA ARG A 63 14.76 7.36 -16.20
C ARG A 63 14.09 8.73 -16.20
N THR A 64 13.36 9.08 -15.15
CA THR A 64 12.55 10.30 -15.02
C THR A 64 13.03 11.22 -13.90
N GLY A 65 14.29 11.13 -13.49
CA GLY A 65 14.87 11.92 -12.40
C GLY A 65 15.31 11.09 -11.20
N ALA A 66 15.77 11.76 -10.16
CA ALA A 66 16.23 11.14 -8.94
C ALA A 66 15.06 10.53 -8.13
N LEU A 67 15.26 9.31 -7.65
CA LEU A 67 14.34 8.57 -6.79
C LEU A 67 15.01 8.35 -5.43
N LEU A 68 14.30 8.71 -4.34
CA LEU A 68 14.74 8.39 -3.00
C LEU A 68 13.85 7.25 -2.45
N PHE A 69 14.47 6.12 -2.17
CA PHE A 69 13.83 4.96 -1.57
C PHE A 69 14.04 4.97 -0.06
N VAL A 70 12.99 4.77 0.69
CA VAL A 70 13.04 4.65 2.15
C VAL A 70 12.28 3.39 2.54
N THR A 71 12.97 2.44 3.17
CA THR A 71 12.33 1.26 3.76
C THR A 71 12.16 1.49 5.26
N VAL A 72 10.91 1.49 5.72
CA VAL A 72 10.56 1.58 7.14
C VAL A 72 10.15 0.20 7.62
N GLN A 73 10.75 -0.28 8.70
CA GLN A 73 10.36 -1.49 9.40
C GLN A 73 9.47 -1.12 10.59
N HIS A 74 8.37 -1.83 10.76
CA HIS A 74 7.48 -1.77 11.90
C HIS A 74 7.43 -3.16 12.55
N ASP A 75 7.88 -3.24 13.80
CA ASP A 75 7.76 -4.42 14.63
C ASP A 75 6.57 -4.25 15.57
N TYR A 76 5.60 -5.15 15.49
CA TYR A 76 4.44 -5.20 16.37
C TYR A 76 4.65 -6.28 17.43
N LEU A 77 4.75 -5.85 18.67
CA LEU A 77 5.01 -6.72 19.82
C LEU A 77 3.77 -6.78 20.72
N GLN A 78 3.49 -7.97 21.23
CA GLN A 78 2.51 -8.20 22.29
C GLN A 78 3.16 -9.11 23.33
N ASP A 79 2.99 -8.80 24.62
CA ASP A 79 3.70 -9.48 25.73
C ASP A 79 5.22 -9.55 25.54
N SER A 80 5.81 -8.44 25.08
CA SER A 80 7.24 -8.31 24.76
C SER A 80 7.76 -9.27 23.68
N ARG A 81 6.85 -9.92 22.94
CA ARG A 81 7.21 -10.87 21.87
C ARG A 81 6.79 -10.31 20.53
N LEU A 82 7.67 -10.43 19.54
CA LEU A 82 7.38 -10.03 18.17
C LEU A 82 6.27 -10.92 17.57
N ALA A 83 5.19 -10.28 17.17
CA ALA A 83 4.03 -10.95 16.54
C ALA A 83 4.01 -10.76 15.04
N ILE A 84 4.20 -9.51 14.57
CA ILE A 84 4.21 -9.17 13.14
C ILE A 84 5.40 -8.26 12.88
N ARG A 85 6.08 -8.49 11.76
CA ARG A 85 7.07 -7.57 11.19
C ARG A 85 6.57 -7.09 9.85
N GLU A 86 6.51 -5.79 9.67
CA GLU A 86 6.14 -5.16 8.41
C GLU A 86 7.31 -4.30 7.89
N GLU A 87 7.60 -4.37 6.60
CA GLU A 87 8.46 -3.43 5.92
C GLU A 87 7.65 -2.68 4.87
N GLN A 88 7.77 -1.36 4.87
CA GLN A 88 7.10 -0.46 3.94
C GLN A 88 8.14 0.22 3.06
N ASP A 89 7.98 0.10 1.74
CA ASP A 89 8.83 0.78 0.78
C ASP A 89 8.14 2.07 0.32
N ILE A 90 8.72 3.20 0.70
CA ILE A 90 8.29 4.54 0.32
C ILE A 90 9.26 5.05 -0.74
N VAL A 91 8.71 5.62 -1.81
CA VAL A 91 9.50 6.24 -2.87
C VAL A 91 9.13 7.71 -2.98
N TYR A 92 10.14 8.55 -2.94
CA TYR A 92 10.03 9.98 -3.26
C TYR A 92 10.58 10.20 -4.66
N ARG A 93 9.79 10.88 -5.48
CA ARG A 93 10.16 11.20 -6.87
C ARG A 93 9.87 12.66 -7.19
N GLU A 94 10.57 13.21 -8.15
CA GLU A 94 10.23 14.53 -8.70
C GLU A 94 8.77 14.55 -9.18
N PRO A 95 8.05 15.66 -8.98
CA PRO A 95 6.70 15.83 -9.51
C PRO A 95 6.69 15.60 -11.02
N THR A 96 6.02 14.56 -11.46
CA THR A 96 5.81 14.25 -12.88
C THR A 96 4.37 13.85 -13.07
N PRO A 97 3.71 14.29 -14.17
CA PRO A 97 2.34 13.87 -14.45
C PRO A 97 2.19 12.35 -14.35
N PRO A 98 1.08 11.86 -13.78
CA PRO A 98 0.82 10.44 -13.69
C PRO A 98 0.82 9.82 -15.09
N LYS A 99 1.61 8.76 -15.30
CA LYS A 99 1.56 8.02 -16.56
C LYS A 99 0.34 7.11 -16.56
N THR A 100 -0.55 7.33 -17.52
CA THR A 100 -1.69 6.45 -17.86
C THR A 100 -1.23 5.36 -18.82
N SER A 101 -0.18 4.62 -18.49
CA SER A 101 0.25 3.49 -19.32
C SER A 101 -0.58 2.25 -19.01
N SER A 102 -0.92 1.48 -20.04
CA SER A 102 -1.47 0.15 -19.86
C SER A 102 -0.50 -0.72 -19.06
N GLY A 103 -1.04 -1.48 -18.10
CA GLY A 103 -0.29 -2.46 -17.35
C GLY A 103 -0.08 -3.76 -18.15
N GLU A 104 0.66 -4.70 -17.57
CA GLU A 104 0.69 -6.06 -18.10
C GLU A 104 -0.73 -6.65 -18.09
N PRO A 105 -1.07 -7.59 -19.00
CA PRO A 105 -2.37 -8.25 -19.01
C PRO A 105 -2.72 -8.89 -17.66
N MET A 106 -4.01 -8.90 -17.34
CA MET A 106 -4.51 -9.60 -16.15
C MET A 106 -4.21 -11.10 -16.24
N VAL A 107 -3.81 -11.68 -15.11
CA VAL A 107 -3.51 -13.12 -15.02
C VAL A 107 -4.81 -13.93 -15.10
N ALA A 108 -4.82 -15.00 -15.87
CA ALA A 108 -5.98 -15.90 -15.98
C ALA A 108 -5.95 -16.98 -14.89
N GLY A 109 -7.17 -17.48 -14.53
CA GLY A 109 -7.37 -18.57 -13.57
C GLY A 109 -7.39 -18.14 -12.11
N GLY A 110 -7.65 -19.11 -11.21
CA GLY A 110 -7.75 -18.88 -9.76
C GLY A 110 -9.07 -18.24 -9.34
N TRP A 111 -9.05 -17.61 -8.17
CA TRP A 111 -10.20 -16.86 -7.63
C TRP A 111 -10.13 -15.38 -8.02
N ARG A 112 -11.30 -14.72 -8.05
CA ARG A 112 -11.43 -13.30 -8.33
C ARG A 112 -12.57 -12.68 -7.54
N GLU A 113 -12.39 -11.43 -7.12
CA GLU A 113 -13.42 -10.60 -6.52
C GLU A 113 -13.42 -9.22 -7.21
N ALA A 114 -14.59 -8.75 -7.62
CA ALA A 114 -14.76 -7.40 -8.13
C ALA A 114 -14.84 -6.40 -6.98
N VAL A 115 -14.24 -5.23 -7.16
CA VAL A 115 -14.20 -4.13 -6.19
C VAL A 115 -14.62 -2.85 -6.88
N THR A 116 -15.60 -2.15 -6.30
CA THR A 116 -15.94 -0.78 -6.72
C THR A 116 -15.41 0.20 -5.68
N PRO A 117 -14.35 0.96 -6.01
CA PRO A 117 -13.75 1.91 -5.09
C PRO A 117 -14.60 3.18 -5.04
N THR A 118 -15.54 3.23 -4.10
CA THR A 118 -16.34 4.45 -3.88
C THR A 118 -15.56 5.50 -3.09
N PRO A 119 -15.84 6.80 -3.26
CA PRO A 119 -15.26 7.86 -2.41
C PRO A 119 -15.44 7.59 -0.91
N THR A 120 -16.60 7.03 -0.53
CA THR A 120 -16.89 6.64 0.86
C THR A 120 -15.94 5.55 1.36
N LEU A 121 -15.62 4.53 0.53
CA LEU A 121 -14.65 3.49 0.89
C LEU A 121 -13.27 4.10 1.12
N LEU A 122 -12.82 4.99 0.23
CA LEU A 122 -11.52 5.64 0.32
C LEU A 122 -11.43 6.53 1.57
N PHE A 123 -12.45 7.36 1.81
CA PHE A 123 -12.54 8.18 3.03
C PHE A 123 -12.47 7.34 4.30
N ARG A 124 -13.28 6.27 4.40
CA ARG A 124 -13.29 5.39 5.58
C ARG A 124 -11.93 4.72 5.80
N TYR A 125 -11.26 4.29 4.74
CA TYR A 125 -9.93 3.70 4.86
C TYR A 125 -8.91 4.74 5.32
N SER A 126 -8.92 5.95 4.77
CA SER A 126 -8.09 7.06 5.26
C SER A 126 -8.33 7.32 6.75
N ALA A 127 -9.60 7.38 7.17
CA ALA A 127 -9.95 7.67 8.56
C ALA A 127 -9.45 6.61 9.54
N VAL A 128 -9.67 5.31 9.26
CA VAL A 128 -9.26 4.23 10.19
C VAL A 128 -7.75 3.98 10.21
N THR A 129 -7.02 4.43 9.18
CA THR A 129 -5.57 4.30 9.10
C THR A 129 -4.82 5.60 9.41
N PHE A 130 -5.52 6.68 9.73
CA PHE A 130 -4.98 8.04 9.85
C PHE A 130 -4.14 8.46 8.62
N ASN A 131 -4.50 7.94 7.44
CA ASN A 131 -3.82 8.31 6.20
C ASN A 131 -4.44 9.59 5.64
N GLY A 132 -3.82 10.73 5.93
CA GLY A 132 -4.26 12.04 5.52
C GLY A 132 -3.91 12.43 4.08
N HIS A 133 -3.30 11.53 3.27
CA HIS A 133 -2.89 11.90 1.91
C HIS A 133 -4.07 12.33 1.04
N ARG A 134 -4.06 13.58 0.63
CA ARG A 134 -5.18 14.26 -0.04
C ARG A 134 -5.59 13.60 -1.35
N ILE A 135 -4.70 12.89 -2.04
CA ILE A 135 -5.04 12.20 -3.29
C ILE A 135 -6.17 11.16 -3.16
N HIS A 136 -6.51 10.75 -1.94
CA HIS A 136 -7.50 9.72 -1.70
C HIS A 136 -8.91 10.27 -1.43
N TYR A 137 -9.05 11.57 -1.11
CA TYR A 137 -10.34 12.16 -0.70
C TYR A 137 -10.57 13.60 -1.17
N ASP A 138 -9.53 14.32 -1.58
CA ASP A 138 -9.61 15.72 -2.00
C ASP A 138 -9.56 15.81 -3.53
N TRP A 139 -10.73 15.94 -4.13
CA TRP A 139 -10.86 15.96 -5.60
C TRP A 139 -10.13 17.11 -6.26
N PRO A 140 -10.26 18.39 -5.85
CA PRO A 140 -9.49 19.48 -6.44
C PRO A 140 -7.98 19.24 -6.35
N TYR A 141 -7.48 18.82 -5.19
CA TYR A 141 -6.06 18.58 -5.01
C TYR A 141 -5.54 17.47 -5.94
N VAL A 142 -6.23 16.35 -6.00
CA VAL A 142 -5.77 15.20 -6.79
C VAL A 142 -5.79 15.47 -8.29
N THR A 143 -6.74 16.29 -8.77
CA THR A 143 -6.89 16.57 -10.21
C THR A 143 -6.09 17.80 -10.65
N GLU A 144 -6.08 18.86 -9.87
CA GLU A 144 -5.48 20.15 -10.27
C GLU A 144 -4.02 20.26 -9.82
N THR A 145 -3.67 19.68 -8.67
CA THR A 145 -2.29 19.75 -8.13
C THR A 145 -1.46 18.52 -8.51
N GLU A 146 -2.01 17.31 -8.31
CA GLU A 146 -1.28 16.05 -8.57
C GLU A 146 -1.48 15.53 -10.02
N GLY A 147 -2.50 16.03 -10.75
CA GLY A 147 -2.77 15.71 -12.15
C GLY A 147 -3.31 14.30 -12.42
N TYR A 148 -3.88 13.62 -11.41
CA TYR A 148 -4.59 12.36 -11.62
C TYR A 148 -5.99 12.59 -12.20
N ALA A 149 -6.54 11.59 -12.88
CA ALA A 149 -7.89 11.65 -13.46
C ALA A 149 -9.01 11.56 -12.41
N GLY A 150 -8.70 11.35 -11.15
CA GLY A 150 -9.64 11.22 -10.03
C GLY A 150 -8.96 10.70 -8.77
N LEU A 151 -9.78 10.39 -7.74
CA LEU A 151 -9.27 9.90 -6.47
C LEU A 151 -8.48 8.60 -6.62
N VAL A 152 -7.29 8.56 -6.06
CA VAL A 152 -6.40 7.40 -6.15
C VAL A 152 -6.79 6.37 -5.08
N VAL A 153 -6.90 5.10 -5.46
CA VAL A 153 -7.11 4.01 -4.51
C VAL A 153 -5.82 3.75 -3.75
N HIS A 154 -5.90 3.66 -2.43
CA HIS A 154 -4.72 3.43 -1.59
C HIS A 154 -4.02 2.11 -1.95
N GLY A 155 -2.73 2.14 -2.18
CA GLY A 155 -1.92 0.92 -2.41
C GLY A 155 -2.07 -0.12 -1.29
N PRO A 156 -2.00 0.27 0.00
CA PRO A 156 -2.26 -0.63 1.12
C PRO A 156 -3.71 -1.17 1.19
N LEU A 157 -4.72 -0.42 0.76
CA LEU A 157 -6.09 -0.93 0.65
C LEU A 157 -6.16 -2.05 -0.38
N ILE A 158 -5.55 -1.86 -1.55
CA ILE A 158 -5.48 -2.89 -2.59
C ILE A 158 -4.81 -4.15 -2.04
N ALA A 159 -3.68 -4.01 -1.34
CA ALA A 159 -2.97 -5.12 -0.71
C ALA A 159 -3.84 -5.85 0.33
N THR A 160 -4.58 -5.11 1.16
CA THR A 160 -5.53 -5.67 2.14
C THR A 160 -6.66 -6.45 1.46
N LEU A 161 -7.21 -5.91 0.37
CA LEU A 161 -8.27 -6.58 -0.40
C LEU A 161 -7.77 -7.86 -1.08
N ASN A 162 -6.55 -7.83 -1.63
CA ASN A 162 -5.89 -9.02 -2.18
C ASN A 162 -5.73 -10.11 -1.14
N LEU A 163 -5.17 -9.77 0.03
CA LEU A 163 -4.97 -10.73 1.11
C LEU A 163 -6.29 -11.27 1.66
N ARG A 164 -7.32 -10.40 1.78
CA ARG A 164 -8.68 -10.82 2.15
C ARG A 164 -9.25 -11.84 1.17
N ALA A 165 -9.13 -11.59 -0.14
CA ALA A 165 -9.60 -12.51 -1.17
C ALA A 165 -8.88 -13.86 -1.10
N PHE A 166 -7.56 -13.86 -0.84
CA PHE A 166 -6.80 -15.08 -0.57
C PHE A 166 -7.36 -15.86 0.62
N CYS A 167 -7.52 -15.21 1.78
CA CYS A 167 -8.02 -15.86 3.00
C CYS A 167 -9.44 -16.44 2.82
N ARG A 168 -10.29 -15.77 2.04
CA ARG A 168 -11.65 -16.27 1.74
C ARG A 168 -11.63 -17.50 0.83
N ALA A 169 -10.73 -17.53 -0.14
CA ALA A 169 -10.57 -18.66 -1.04
C ALA A 169 -9.83 -19.85 -0.38
N ASN A 170 -9.06 -19.59 0.66
CA ASN A 170 -8.23 -20.58 1.35
C ASN A 170 -8.39 -20.43 2.88
N PRO A 171 -9.54 -20.78 3.46
CA PRO A 171 -9.87 -20.47 4.86
C PRO A 171 -8.99 -21.19 5.90
N ASP A 172 -8.40 -22.31 5.53
CA ASP A 172 -7.54 -23.11 6.40
C ASP A 172 -6.06 -22.70 6.33
N ALA A 173 -5.71 -21.83 5.39
CA ALA A 173 -4.33 -21.38 5.20
C ALA A 173 -3.87 -20.48 6.36
N ARG A 174 -2.71 -20.79 6.92
CA ARG A 174 -2.05 -19.97 7.93
C ARG A 174 -0.99 -19.11 7.27
N LEU A 175 -1.21 -17.79 7.26
CA LEU A 175 -0.29 -16.85 6.68
C LEU A 175 1.07 -16.88 7.38
N ARG A 176 2.15 -16.94 6.59
CA ARG A 176 3.54 -16.79 7.02
C ARG A 176 4.15 -15.50 6.53
N ARG A 177 3.99 -15.23 5.26
CA ARG A 177 4.53 -14.03 4.63
C ARG A 177 3.59 -13.51 3.56
N PHE A 178 3.51 -12.21 3.45
CA PHE A 178 2.83 -11.50 2.37
C PHE A 178 3.74 -10.40 1.84
N ALA A 179 3.97 -10.36 0.54
CA ALA A 179 4.74 -9.31 -0.10
C ALA A 179 3.94 -8.74 -1.27
N TYR A 180 3.97 -7.41 -1.47
CA TYR A 180 3.25 -6.77 -2.56
C TYR A 180 4.03 -5.60 -3.15
N ARG A 181 3.75 -5.30 -4.41
CA ARG A 181 4.36 -4.21 -5.16
C ARG A 181 3.31 -3.51 -6.02
N GLY A 182 3.21 -2.18 -5.88
CA GLY A 182 2.44 -1.31 -6.76
C GLY A 182 3.13 -1.17 -8.13
N LEU A 183 2.33 -1.24 -9.19
CA LEU A 183 2.79 -1.08 -10.58
C LEU A 183 2.27 0.21 -11.19
N ARG A 184 0.99 0.54 -10.94
CA ARG A 184 0.32 1.77 -11.37
C ARG A 184 -0.84 2.11 -10.43
N PRO A 185 -1.31 3.36 -10.41
CA PRO A 185 -2.48 3.72 -9.63
C PRO A 185 -3.77 3.11 -10.21
N LEU A 186 -4.72 2.82 -9.32
CA LEU A 186 -6.14 2.59 -9.65
C LEU A 186 -6.92 3.85 -9.26
N ILE A 187 -7.86 4.26 -10.12
CA ILE A 187 -8.59 5.51 -9.97
C ILE A 187 -10.07 5.24 -9.69
N ALA A 188 -10.59 5.80 -8.61
CA ALA A 188 -12.01 5.74 -8.30
C ALA A 188 -12.82 6.68 -9.24
N PRO A 189 -14.07 6.29 -9.61
CA PRO A 189 -14.81 5.12 -9.16
C PRO A 189 -14.66 3.87 -10.04
N GLN A 190 -13.63 3.82 -10.90
CA GLN A 190 -13.46 2.72 -11.86
C GLN A 190 -13.33 1.38 -11.14
N PRO A 191 -14.18 0.38 -11.45
CA PRO A 191 -14.08 -0.94 -10.87
C PRO A 191 -12.74 -1.61 -11.21
N PHE A 192 -12.26 -2.42 -10.28
CA PHE A 192 -11.09 -3.27 -10.48
C PHE A 192 -11.35 -4.67 -9.89
N GLU A 193 -10.49 -5.60 -10.20
CA GLU A 193 -10.53 -6.95 -9.65
C GLU A 193 -9.29 -7.19 -8.77
N VAL A 194 -9.49 -7.95 -7.69
CA VAL A 194 -8.44 -8.62 -6.94
C VAL A 194 -8.55 -10.12 -7.15
N GLY A 195 -7.45 -10.81 -7.22
CA GLY A 195 -7.47 -12.25 -7.46
C GLY A 195 -6.15 -12.93 -7.14
N GLY A 196 -6.13 -14.25 -7.29
CA GLY A 196 -4.93 -15.03 -7.06
C GLY A 196 -5.07 -16.48 -7.49
N ARG A 197 -3.97 -17.20 -7.41
CA ARG A 197 -3.88 -18.64 -7.67
C ARG A 197 -2.79 -19.27 -6.82
N ILE A 198 -2.98 -20.54 -6.46
CA ILE A 198 -1.92 -21.36 -5.88
C ILE A 198 -0.91 -21.70 -7.01
N VAL A 199 0.36 -21.47 -6.78
CA VAL A 199 1.44 -21.73 -7.75
C VAL A 199 2.33 -22.90 -7.33
N ALA A 200 2.38 -23.20 -6.02
CA ALA A 200 3.07 -24.34 -5.45
C ALA A 200 2.49 -24.64 -4.04
N PRO A 201 2.74 -25.80 -3.43
CA PRO A 201 2.39 -26.04 -2.04
C PRO A 201 2.94 -24.91 -1.15
N GLY A 202 2.07 -24.29 -0.35
CA GLY A 202 2.40 -23.20 0.55
C GLY A 202 2.70 -21.84 -0.14
N LYS A 203 2.43 -21.68 -1.46
CA LYS A 203 2.69 -20.44 -2.18
C LYS A 203 1.55 -20.05 -3.11
N ALA A 204 1.18 -18.76 -3.09
CA ALA A 204 0.21 -18.17 -3.98
C ALA A 204 0.72 -16.86 -4.60
N GLU A 205 0.35 -16.63 -5.85
CA GLU A 205 0.46 -15.33 -6.52
C GLU A 205 -0.87 -14.62 -6.43
N LEU A 206 -0.84 -13.33 -6.10
CA LEU A 206 -2.00 -12.46 -6.06
C LEU A 206 -1.81 -11.26 -6.99
N TRP A 207 -2.91 -10.69 -7.44
CA TRP A 207 -2.89 -9.49 -8.30
C TRP A 207 -4.12 -8.61 -8.08
N ALA A 208 -3.97 -7.35 -8.41
CA ALA A 208 -5.08 -6.43 -8.61
C ALA A 208 -4.90 -5.69 -9.93
N GLY A 209 -6.00 -5.38 -10.59
CA GLY A 209 -5.99 -4.62 -11.85
C GLY A 209 -7.37 -4.31 -12.37
N ASP A 210 -7.42 -3.52 -13.44
CA ASP A 210 -8.64 -3.13 -14.14
C ASP A 210 -8.52 -3.43 -15.64
N HIS A 211 -9.40 -2.84 -16.46
CA HIS A 211 -9.39 -2.97 -17.93
C HIS A 211 -8.06 -2.53 -18.58
N ASN A 212 -7.23 -1.73 -17.88
CA ASN A 212 -5.91 -1.32 -18.34
C ASN A 212 -4.80 -2.30 -17.91
N GLY A 213 -5.13 -3.45 -17.29
CA GLY A 213 -4.19 -4.48 -16.88
C GLY A 213 -3.80 -4.40 -15.40
N LEU A 214 -2.67 -5.02 -15.06
CA LEU A 214 -2.19 -5.16 -13.69
C LEU A 214 -1.81 -3.81 -13.06
N ALA A 215 -2.25 -3.60 -11.82
CA ALA A 215 -1.95 -2.45 -11.00
C ALA A 215 -1.14 -2.79 -9.75
N GLN A 216 -1.28 -4.02 -9.24
CA GLN A 216 -0.50 -4.53 -8.12
C GLN A 216 -0.24 -6.02 -8.31
N LYS A 217 0.95 -6.48 -7.95
CA LYS A 217 1.33 -7.90 -7.81
C LYS A 217 1.64 -8.18 -6.36
N ALA A 218 1.32 -9.38 -5.91
CA ALA A 218 1.65 -9.82 -4.57
C ALA A 218 1.91 -11.33 -4.51
N GLU A 219 2.56 -11.76 -3.44
CA GLU A 219 2.89 -13.15 -3.15
C GLU A 219 2.53 -13.47 -1.70
N VAL A 220 2.03 -14.68 -1.46
CA VAL A 220 1.73 -15.22 -0.12
C VAL A 220 2.48 -16.52 0.08
N GLU A 221 3.13 -16.65 1.24
CA GLU A 221 3.60 -17.91 1.78
C GLU A 221 2.70 -18.29 2.97
N PHE A 222 2.28 -19.56 3.02
CA PHE A 222 1.34 -20.07 4.03
C PHE A 222 1.55 -21.54 4.30
N ASP A 223 1.03 -22.01 5.44
CA ASP A 223 0.93 -23.43 5.83
C ASP A 223 -0.51 -23.92 5.68
#